data_eca823f322f90b2d981d4ac16835dca7
#
_entry.id   eca823f322f90b2d981d4ac16835dca7
#
_cell.length_a   1.000
_cell.length_b   1.000
_cell.length_c   1.000
_cell.angle_alpha   90.00
_cell.angle_beta   90.00
_cell.angle_gamma   90.00
#
_symmetry.space_group_name_H-M   'P 1'
#
loop_
_entity.id
_entity.type
_entity.pdbx_description
1 polymer ?
#
loop_
_entity_poly.entity_id
_entity_poly.type
_entity_poly.pdbx_seq_one_letter_code
_entity_poly.pdbx_strand_id
1 'polypeptide(L)'
;MAQNMKKQIYMWPSYWGKPVAHGSMGAVSCNNIYATRAGLEILNKGGNAFDAAVAVSLTLSVVEPHHSGIGGGCFSLLYDAKTGKTEGIDGRGIAPAKATADLFIKDGEVQDEWKDLGGQSVALPGLLKTMDIVLKKYGTMTLKDVAAPAIRCARNGFGTSYTGALTMYDNSVERKMRLSEAFRKLYLKEDGSFYRFGEIQKNQEIADLLENIAEQGVDYFYKGKVAKQIVDLINDRGGCFDVSDMESYEPKFREPVKTTYRGYEVAAFAPPSGGCALVEMLNILENYDVRSMGHNTAASIHALTESMKLGFADRSVALGDPDFVNVDVERLTSKKFAHERFTLAGEKAGE
;
A
#
# COMPACT_ATOMS: atom_id res chain seq x y z
N MET A 1 -31.25 -26.58 21.87
CA MET A 1 -31.16 -25.17 21.44
C MET A 1 -30.31 -24.29 22.33
N ALA A 2 -30.44 -24.33 23.65
CA ALA A 2 -29.66 -23.49 24.59
C ALA A 2 -28.13 -23.72 24.58
N GLN A 3 -27.68 -24.97 24.35
CA GLN A 3 -26.25 -25.29 24.28
C GLN A 3 -25.56 -24.77 23.00
N ASN A 4 -26.30 -24.65 21.90
CA ASN A 4 -25.77 -24.04 20.64
C ASN A 4 -25.69 -22.53 20.72
N MET A 5 -26.64 -21.88 21.41
CA MET A 5 -26.57 -20.42 21.62
C MET A 5 -25.39 -20.01 22.51
N LYS A 6 -25.06 -20.79 23.55
CA LYS A 6 -23.88 -20.54 24.40
C LYS A 6 -22.58 -20.70 23.61
N LYS A 7 -22.46 -21.67 22.70
CA LYS A 7 -21.29 -21.82 21.81
C LYS A 7 -21.18 -20.66 20.83
N GLN A 8 -22.28 -20.16 20.30
CA GLN A 8 -22.30 -19.02 19.40
C GLN A 8 -21.87 -17.71 20.10
N ILE A 9 -22.27 -17.52 21.35
CA ILE A 9 -21.87 -16.35 22.15
C ILE A 9 -20.37 -16.40 22.50
N TYR A 10 -19.81 -17.58 22.74
CA TYR A 10 -18.37 -17.75 22.97
C TYR A 10 -17.50 -17.64 21.70
N MET A 11 -18.07 -17.80 20.51
CA MET A 11 -17.39 -17.59 19.23
C MET A 11 -17.44 -16.12 18.75
N TRP A 12 -18.00 -15.22 19.54
CA TRP A 12 -17.96 -13.79 19.28
C TRP A 12 -16.98 -13.08 20.25
N PRO A 13 -15.66 -13.28 20.08
CA PRO A 13 -14.68 -12.48 20.81
C PRO A 13 -14.67 -11.02 20.33
N SER A 14 -15.54 -10.69 19.42
CA SER A 14 -15.56 -9.42 18.68
C SER A 14 -16.53 -8.39 19.19
N TYR A 15 -16.96 -8.46 20.42
CA TYR A 15 -17.69 -7.32 21.02
C TYR A 15 -16.88 -6.02 21.01
N TRP A 16 -15.55 -6.14 20.79
CA TRP A 16 -14.60 -5.03 20.67
C TRP A 16 -13.92 -4.98 19.30
N GLY A 17 -14.21 -5.90 18.38
CA GLY A 17 -13.66 -5.95 17.03
C GLY A 17 -14.65 -5.51 15.96
N LYS A 18 -14.16 -5.28 14.75
CA LYS A 18 -15.02 -5.07 13.58
C LYS A 18 -15.85 -6.33 13.36
N PRO A 19 -17.17 -6.24 13.13
CA PRO A 19 -18.01 -7.41 12.87
C PRO A 19 -17.51 -8.12 11.61
N VAL A 20 -17.58 -9.46 11.61
CA VAL A 20 -17.28 -10.25 10.43
C VAL A 20 -18.35 -9.96 9.38
N ALA A 21 -17.92 -9.50 8.21
CA ALA A 21 -18.80 -9.29 7.08
C ALA A 21 -18.87 -10.58 6.23
N HIS A 22 -20.07 -10.95 5.82
CA HIS A 22 -20.32 -12.09 4.95
C HIS A 22 -21.02 -11.61 3.68
N GLY A 23 -20.67 -12.19 2.54
CA GLY A 23 -21.29 -11.93 1.25
C GLY A 23 -21.11 -13.11 0.31
N SER A 24 -22.10 -13.36 -0.54
CA SER A 24 -22.07 -14.44 -1.54
C SER A 24 -21.61 -13.96 -2.91
N MET A 25 -21.71 -12.64 -3.19
CA MET A 25 -21.42 -12.06 -4.51
C MET A 25 -20.04 -11.42 -4.60
N GLY A 26 -19.47 -11.03 -3.47
CA GLY A 26 -18.17 -10.40 -3.40
C GLY A 26 -17.89 -9.78 -2.04
N ALA A 27 -16.65 -9.38 -1.81
CA ALA A 27 -16.24 -8.69 -0.59
C ALA A 27 -15.20 -7.63 -0.93
N VAL A 28 -15.24 -6.51 -0.20
CA VAL A 28 -14.26 -5.43 -0.25
C VAL A 28 -13.77 -5.15 1.16
N SER A 29 -12.47 -5.12 1.35
CA SER A 29 -11.85 -4.75 2.62
C SER A 29 -10.76 -3.72 2.38
N CYS A 30 -10.83 -2.59 3.06
CA CYS A 30 -9.77 -1.58 3.06
C CYS A 30 -9.82 -0.76 4.35
N ASN A 31 -8.90 0.18 4.51
CA ASN A 31 -8.72 0.94 5.74
C ASN A 31 -9.82 1.98 6.00
N ASN A 32 -10.62 2.36 4.98
CA ASN A 32 -11.60 3.44 5.08
C ASN A 32 -12.98 3.02 4.60
N ILE A 33 -14.03 3.38 5.36
CA ILE A 33 -15.41 3.01 5.04
C ILE A 33 -15.91 3.60 3.72
N TYR A 34 -15.51 4.81 3.36
CA TYR A 34 -15.89 5.44 2.09
C TYR A 34 -15.30 4.69 0.91
N ALA A 35 -14.04 4.28 1.00
CA ALA A 35 -13.38 3.50 -0.03
C ALA A 35 -13.95 2.06 -0.11
N THR A 36 -14.26 1.43 1.03
CA THR A 36 -14.98 0.13 1.04
C THR A 36 -16.34 0.25 0.32
N ARG A 37 -17.11 1.32 0.61
CA ARG A 37 -18.39 1.58 -0.05
C ARG A 37 -18.25 1.85 -1.54
N ALA A 38 -17.17 2.55 -1.96
CA ALA A 38 -16.87 2.76 -3.37
C ALA A 38 -16.66 1.44 -4.11
N GLY A 39 -15.85 0.52 -3.56
CA GLY A 39 -15.64 -0.81 -4.14
C GLY A 39 -16.95 -1.63 -4.21
N LEU A 40 -17.75 -1.62 -3.14
CA LEU A 40 -19.05 -2.30 -3.13
C LEU A 40 -20.04 -1.69 -4.15
N GLU A 41 -20.02 -0.37 -4.32
CA GLU A 41 -20.84 0.31 -5.35
C GLU A 41 -20.48 -0.19 -6.74
N ILE A 42 -19.20 -0.32 -7.04
CA ILE A 42 -18.73 -0.82 -8.34
C ILE A 42 -19.12 -2.28 -8.54
N LEU A 43 -18.96 -3.16 -7.54
CA LEU A 43 -19.43 -4.55 -7.63
C LEU A 43 -20.95 -4.62 -7.85
N ASN A 44 -21.74 -3.82 -7.15
CA ASN A 44 -23.20 -3.78 -7.31
C ASN A 44 -23.66 -3.25 -8.67
N LYS A 45 -22.84 -2.46 -9.35
CA LYS A 45 -23.08 -2.01 -10.73
C LYS A 45 -22.65 -3.03 -11.79
N GLY A 46 -22.16 -4.19 -11.38
CA GLY A 46 -21.73 -5.26 -12.29
C GLY A 46 -20.24 -5.20 -12.67
N GLY A 47 -19.45 -4.31 -12.08
CA GLY A 47 -18.01 -4.32 -12.20
C GLY A 47 -17.38 -5.55 -11.51
N ASN A 48 -16.19 -5.90 -11.91
CA ASN A 48 -15.43 -7.01 -11.32
C ASN A 48 -14.54 -6.55 -10.15
N ALA A 49 -13.77 -7.47 -9.58
CA ALA A 49 -12.87 -7.17 -8.45
C ALA A 49 -11.77 -6.16 -8.82
N PHE A 50 -11.33 -6.13 -10.07
CA PHE A 50 -10.30 -5.20 -10.54
C PHE A 50 -10.87 -3.78 -10.67
N ASP A 51 -12.10 -3.64 -11.21
CA ASP A 51 -12.80 -2.36 -11.23
C ASP A 51 -13.01 -1.81 -9.82
N ALA A 52 -13.42 -2.68 -8.89
CA ALA A 52 -13.62 -2.33 -7.49
C ALA A 52 -12.30 -1.89 -6.83
N ALA A 53 -11.18 -2.58 -7.09
CA ALA A 53 -9.87 -2.23 -6.55
C ALA A 53 -9.40 -0.85 -7.02
N VAL A 54 -9.63 -0.51 -8.30
CA VAL A 54 -9.31 0.82 -8.84
C VAL A 54 -10.15 1.90 -8.15
N ALA A 55 -11.46 1.69 -8.01
CA ALA A 55 -12.36 2.64 -7.34
C ALA A 55 -11.99 2.83 -5.86
N VAL A 56 -11.61 1.76 -5.15
CA VAL A 56 -11.08 1.81 -3.78
C VAL A 56 -9.83 2.66 -3.72
N SER A 57 -8.85 2.41 -4.60
CA SER A 57 -7.56 3.12 -4.63
C SER A 57 -7.73 4.62 -4.90
N LEU A 58 -8.57 4.98 -5.88
CA LEU A 58 -8.88 6.38 -6.17
C LEU A 58 -9.63 7.05 -5.01
N THR A 59 -10.55 6.34 -4.34
CA THR A 59 -11.27 6.89 -3.19
C THR A 59 -10.35 7.06 -1.99
N LEU A 60 -9.43 6.11 -1.72
CA LEU A 60 -8.42 6.23 -0.67
C LEU A 60 -7.52 7.45 -0.90
N SER A 61 -7.22 7.79 -2.15
CA SER A 61 -6.45 9.01 -2.50
C SER A 61 -7.12 10.31 -2.02
N VAL A 62 -8.43 10.28 -1.82
CA VAL A 62 -9.22 11.40 -1.31
C VAL A 62 -9.37 11.36 0.21
N VAL A 63 -9.72 10.19 0.75
CA VAL A 63 -10.16 10.07 2.15
C VAL A 63 -9.05 9.65 3.12
N GLU A 64 -7.91 9.15 2.61
CA GLU A 64 -6.73 8.73 3.38
C GLU A 64 -5.42 9.19 2.71
N PRO A 65 -5.28 10.46 2.30
CA PRO A 65 -4.16 10.92 1.49
C PRO A 65 -2.80 10.85 2.21
N HIS A 66 -2.81 10.71 3.53
CA HIS A 66 -1.63 10.52 4.36
C HIS A 66 -1.06 9.09 4.30
N HIS A 67 -1.85 8.11 3.85
CA HIS A 67 -1.43 6.71 3.68
C HIS A 67 -1.48 6.24 2.23
N SER A 68 -2.34 6.85 1.42
CA SER A 68 -2.60 6.43 0.04
C SER A 68 -2.83 7.65 -0.84
N GLY A 69 -2.40 7.62 -2.08
CA GLY A 69 -2.67 8.75 -2.98
C GLY A 69 -2.11 8.57 -4.37
N ILE A 70 -2.69 9.30 -5.32
CA ILE A 70 -2.23 9.29 -6.71
C ILE A 70 -0.80 9.84 -6.88
N GLY A 71 -0.26 10.55 -5.87
CA GLY A 71 1.13 10.96 -5.79
C GLY A 71 2.07 9.90 -5.21
N GLY A 72 1.57 8.72 -4.83
CA GLY A 72 2.34 7.62 -4.26
C GLY A 72 2.54 6.45 -5.21
N GLY A 73 2.99 5.33 -4.67
CA GLY A 73 3.19 4.08 -5.39
C GLY A 73 2.46 2.91 -4.74
N CYS A 74 2.44 1.78 -5.42
CA CYS A 74 1.80 0.56 -4.91
C CYS A 74 2.48 -0.71 -5.42
N PHE A 75 2.20 -1.82 -4.74
CA PHE A 75 2.32 -3.16 -5.30
C PHE A 75 0.92 -3.73 -5.50
N SER A 76 0.65 -4.27 -6.67
CA SER A 76 -0.63 -4.92 -6.98
C SER A 76 -0.40 -6.40 -7.24
N LEU A 77 -0.98 -7.27 -6.42
CA LEU A 77 -1.00 -8.71 -6.62
C LEU A 77 -2.41 -9.10 -7.06
N LEU A 78 -2.51 -9.60 -8.28
CA LEU A 78 -3.77 -9.80 -8.99
C LEU A 78 -3.96 -11.29 -9.28
N TYR A 79 -5.09 -11.85 -8.85
CA TYR A 79 -5.49 -13.21 -9.19
C TYR A 79 -6.69 -13.18 -10.15
N ASP A 80 -6.51 -13.74 -11.33
CA ASP A 80 -7.59 -13.92 -12.29
C ASP A 80 -8.14 -15.36 -12.23
N ALA A 81 -9.31 -15.51 -11.65
CA ALA A 81 -9.96 -16.82 -11.52
C ALA A 81 -10.30 -17.50 -12.85
N LYS A 82 -10.43 -16.74 -13.96
CA LYS A 82 -10.73 -17.30 -15.29
C LYS A 82 -9.52 -18.05 -15.85
N THR A 83 -8.32 -17.56 -15.57
CA THR A 83 -7.07 -18.15 -16.07
C THR A 83 -6.32 -18.93 -14.99
N GLY A 84 -6.68 -18.79 -13.71
CA GLY A 84 -5.96 -19.33 -12.57
C GLY A 84 -4.59 -18.67 -12.33
N LYS A 85 -4.31 -17.53 -12.98
CA LYS A 85 -3.00 -16.86 -12.89
C LYS A 85 -2.99 -15.79 -11.82
N THR A 86 -1.85 -15.70 -11.14
CA THR A 86 -1.51 -14.59 -10.26
C THR A 86 -0.41 -13.77 -10.93
N GLU A 87 -0.58 -12.46 -11.04
CA GLU A 87 0.39 -11.54 -11.61
C GLU A 87 0.69 -10.41 -10.60
N GLY A 88 1.94 -9.92 -10.60
CA GLY A 88 2.37 -8.77 -9.82
C GLY A 88 2.60 -7.56 -10.72
N ILE A 89 2.16 -6.37 -10.27
CA ILE A 89 2.51 -5.10 -10.91
C ILE A 89 3.21 -4.23 -9.88
N ASP A 90 4.47 -3.91 -10.16
CA ASP A 90 5.30 -3.00 -9.39
C ASP A 90 5.06 -1.57 -9.87
N GLY A 91 4.23 -0.86 -9.13
CA GLY A 91 3.94 0.56 -9.32
C GLY A 91 4.57 1.42 -8.22
N ARG A 92 5.71 1.00 -7.67
CA ARG A 92 6.46 1.82 -6.71
C ARG A 92 7.01 3.07 -7.37
N GLY A 93 7.16 4.10 -6.55
CA GLY A 93 7.89 5.29 -6.96
C GLY A 93 9.36 4.96 -7.20
N ILE A 94 9.91 5.54 -8.25
CA ILE A 94 11.34 5.46 -8.57
C ILE A 94 11.99 6.82 -8.37
N ALA A 95 13.30 6.83 -8.16
CA ALA A 95 14.07 8.08 -8.10
C ALA A 95 14.07 8.76 -9.49
N PRO A 96 14.09 10.11 -9.55
CA PRO A 96 14.28 10.81 -10.82
C PRO A 96 15.66 10.52 -11.42
N ALA A 97 15.80 10.64 -12.73
CA ALA A 97 17.02 10.28 -13.45
C ALA A 97 18.27 11.04 -12.97
N LYS A 98 18.09 12.24 -12.42
CA LYS A 98 19.18 13.07 -11.88
C LYS A 98 19.53 12.77 -10.42
N ALA A 99 18.85 11.84 -9.76
CA ALA A 99 19.16 11.48 -8.38
C ALA A 99 20.52 10.78 -8.30
N THR A 100 21.35 11.22 -7.37
CA THR A 100 22.67 10.67 -7.10
C THR A 100 22.77 10.11 -5.68
N ALA A 101 23.78 9.30 -5.38
CA ALA A 101 23.96 8.69 -4.06
C ALA A 101 24.17 9.72 -2.94
N ASP A 102 24.58 10.92 -3.29
CA ASP A 102 24.85 12.04 -2.38
C ASP A 102 23.70 13.05 -2.30
N LEU A 103 22.53 12.75 -2.89
CA LEU A 103 21.36 13.63 -2.90
C LEU A 103 20.97 14.15 -1.50
N PHE A 104 21.22 13.36 -0.47
CA PHE A 104 20.91 13.69 0.93
C PHE A 104 22.14 14.12 1.74
N ILE A 105 23.27 14.42 1.09
CA ILE A 105 24.52 14.82 1.75
C ILE A 105 24.80 16.28 1.48
N LYS A 106 25.14 17.04 2.53
CA LYS A 106 25.65 18.41 2.44
C LYS A 106 26.85 18.56 3.34
N ASP A 107 27.93 19.10 2.81
CA ASP A 107 29.18 19.32 3.54
C ASP A 107 29.74 18.04 4.22
N GLY A 108 29.53 16.88 3.57
CA GLY A 108 29.91 15.56 4.06
C GLY A 108 28.97 14.95 5.10
N GLU A 109 27.92 15.64 5.50
CA GLU A 109 26.97 15.20 6.52
C GLU A 109 25.60 14.86 5.91
N VAL A 110 24.98 13.77 6.41
CA VAL A 110 23.63 13.34 5.98
C VAL A 110 22.59 14.32 6.54
N GLN A 111 21.76 14.85 5.67
CA GLN A 111 20.67 15.76 6.03
C GLN A 111 19.39 14.96 6.28
N ASP A 112 19.16 14.55 7.53
CA ASP A 112 17.99 13.72 7.87
C ASP A 112 16.65 14.40 7.57
N GLU A 113 16.57 15.73 7.72
CA GLU A 113 15.35 16.47 7.37
C GLU A 113 14.98 16.36 5.88
N TRP A 114 15.97 16.24 4.99
CA TRP A 114 15.72 16.12 3.54
C TRP A 114 15.10 14.79 3.14
N LYS A 115 15.23 13.75 3.98
CA LYS A 115 14.58 12.43 3.78
C LYS A 115 13.07 12.49 4.07
N ASP A 116 12.68 13.44 4.91
CA ASP A 116 11.29 13.59 5.38
C ASP A 116 10.57 14.80 4.77
N LEU A 117 11.31 15.86 4.46
CA LEU A 117 10.80 17.13 4.00
C LEU A 117 11.59 17.64 2.80
N GLY A 118 10.89 18.21 1.85
CA GLY A 118 11.52 18.80 0.67
C GLY A 118 11.37 17.95 -0.60
N GLY A 119 11.81 18.51 -1.71
CA GLY A 119 11.70 17.87 -3.02
C GLY A 119 12.59 16.64 -3.18
N GLN A 120 13.69 16.54 -2.41
CA GLN A 120 14.60 15.41 -2.47
C GLN A 120 13.93 14.09 -2.00
N SER A 121 12.96 14.17 -1.08
CA SER A 121 12.27 12.99 -0.54
C SER A 121 11.18 12.44 -1.46
N VAL A 122 10.85 13.15 -2.54
CA VAL A 122 9.79 12.74 -3.45
C VAL A 122 10.30 11.70 -4.45
N ALA A 123 9.50 10.66 -4.69
CA ALA A 123 9.71 9.70 -5.76
C ALA A 123 8.64 9.86 -6.86
N LEU A 124 8.92 9.38 -8.06
CA LEU A 124 7.95 9.41 -9.16
C LEU A 124 6.68 8.64 -8.79
N PRO A 125 5.48 9.22 -8.93
CA PRO A 125 4.23 8.59 -8.55
C PRO A 125 3.86 7.45 -9.49
N GLY A 126 3.56 6.27 -8.95
CA GLY A 126 3.27 5.08 -9.75
C GLY A 126 1.85 4.53 -9.62
N LEU A 127 1.11 4.91 -8.55
CA LEU A 127 -0.21 4.36 -8.27
C LEU A 127 -1.17 4.51 -9.45
N LEU A 128 -1.29 5.73 -9.98
CA LEU A 128 -2.31 6.04 -10.99
C LEU A 128 -2.07 5.29 -12.31
N LYS A 129 -0.81 5.20 -12.77
CA LYS A 129 -0.43 4.36 -13.94
C LYS A 129 -0.73 2.89 -13.70
N THR A 130 -0.44 2.38 -12.50
CA THR A 130 -0.75 0.99 -12.13
C THR A 130 -2.24 0.72 -12.20
N MET A 131 -3.06 1.61 -11.63
CA MET A 131 -4.51 1.48 -11.67
C MET A 131 -5.08 1.53 -13.09
N ASP A 132 -4.50 2.34 -13.95
CA ASP A 132 -4.85 2.41 -15.38
C ASP A 132 -4.56 1.07 -16.11
N ILE A 133 -3.38 0.48 -15.85
CA ILE A 133 -3.02 -0.83 -16.39
C ILE A 133 -3.98 -1.91 -15.88
N VAL A 134 -4.29 -1.92 -14.57
CA VAL A 134 -5.24 -2.88 -13.98
C VAL A 134 -6.60 -2.76 -14.63
N LEU A 135 -7.10 -1.54 -14.78
CA LEU A 135 -8.41 -1.29 -15.39
C LEU A 135 -8.44 -1.70 -16.86
N LYS A 136 -7.44 -1.33 -17.65
CA LYS A 136 -7.37 -1.64 -19.08
C LYS A 136 -7.20 -3.13 -19.37
N LYS A 137 -6.43 -3.84 -18.54
CA LYS A 137 -6.11 -5.26 -18.77
C LYS A 137 -7.17 -6.20 -18.22
N TYR A 138 -7.78 -5.87 -17.08
CA TYR A 138 -8.63 -6.78 -16.32
C TYR A 138 -10.03 -6.22 -16.02
N GLY A 139 -10.19 -4.90 -16.08
CA GLY A 139 -11.44 -4.22 -15.79
C GLY A 139 -12.49 -4.42 -16.87
N THR A 140 -13.72 -4.11 -16.52
CA THR A 140 -14.90 -4.14 -17.40
C THR A 140 -15.60 -2.80 -17.46
N MET A 141 -15.20 -1.85 -16.63
CA MET A 141 -15.77 -0.50 -16.53
C MET A 141 -14.81 0.57 -17.07
N THR A 142 -15.34 1.75 -17.34
CA THR A 142 -14.53 2.90 -17.74
C THR A 142 -13.84 3.57 -16.55
N LEU A 143 -12.77 4.31 -16.81
CA LEU A 143 -12.11 5.12 -15.78
C LEU A 143 -13.08 6.12 -15.13
N LYS A 144 -14.02 6.66 -15.90
CA LYS A 144 -15.07 7.56 -15.42
C LYS A 144 -16.00 6.87 -14.41
N ASP A 145 -16.38 5.62 -14.67
CA ASP A 145 -17.27 4.86 -13.77
C ASP A 145 -16.58 4.61 -12.42
N VAL A 146 -15.32 4.14 -12.45
CA VAL A 146 -14.58 3.78 -11.23
C VAL A 146 -14.05 4.99 -10.46
N ALA A 147 -13.85 6.14 -11.11
CA ALA A 147 -13.46 7.38 -10.45
C ALA A 147 -14.65 8.14 -9.79
N ALA A 148 -15.88 7.90 -10.26
CA ALA A 148 -17.05 8.63 -9.81
C ALA A 148 -17.27 8.62 -8.28
N PRO A 149 -17.06 7.52 -7.52
CA PRO A 149 -17.17 7.52 -6.06
C PRO A 149 -16.14 8.45 -5.39
N ALA A 150 -14.88 8.45 -5.87
CA ALA A 150 -13.81 9.31 -5.35
C ALA A 150 -14.12 10.79 -5.57
N ILE A 151 -14.55 11.14 -6.79
CA ILE A 151 -14.95 12.50 -7.16
C ILE A 151 -16.09 12.98 -6.27
N ARG A 152 -17.13 12.16 -6.04
CA ARG A 152 -18.24 12.50 -5.15
C ARG A 152 -17.78 12.72 -3.71
N CYS A 153 -16.90 11.88 -3.18
CA CYS A 153 -16.33 12.06 -1.85
C CYS A 153 -15.59 13.38 -1.73
N ALA A 154 -14.74 13.71 -2.70
CA ALA A 154 -13.97 14.94 -2.70
C ALA A 154 -14.88 16.18 -2.79
N ARG A 155 -15.88 16.16 -3.67
CA ARG A 155 -16.76 17.29 -3.97
C ARG A 155 -17.82 17.51 -2.90
N ASN A 156 -18.51 16.45 -2.46
CA ASN A 156 -19.62 16.53 -1.51
C ASN A 156 -19.17 16.49 -0.05
N GLY A 157 -17.97 15.94 0.18
CA GLY A 157 -17.37 15.80 1.49
C GLY A 157 -17.42 14.38 2.04
N PHE A 158 -16.52 14.12 2.96
CA PHE A 158 -16.38 12.86 3.69
C PHE A 158 -16.05 13.15 5.16
N GLY A 159 -16.47 12.27 6.06
CA GLY A 159 -16.11 12.39 7.47
C GLY A 159 -14.66 11.96 7.70
N THR A 160 -13.91 12.76 8.43
CA THR A 160 -12.54 12.44 8.85
C THR A 160 -12.51 11.08 9.57
N SER A 161 -11.66 10.16 9.15
CA SER A 161 -11.50 8.87 9.80
C SER A 161 -10.83 9.03 11.17
N TYR A 162 -11.00 8.01 12.04
CA TYR A 162 -10.33 8.01 13.35
C TYR A 162 -8.81 7.99 13.20
N THR A 163 -8.30 7.15 12.29
CA THR A 163 -6.86 7.07 11.98
C THR A 163 -6.34 8.37 11.37
N GLY A 164 -7.09 8.97 10.45
CA GLY A 164 -6.75 10.28 9.88
C GLY A 164 -6.66 11.37 10.94
N ALA A 165 -7.64 11.44 11.84
CA ALA A 165 -7.60 12.40 12.93
C ALA A 165 -6.40 12.17 13.86
N LEU A 166 -6.11 10.93 14.26
CA LEU A 166 -4.95 10.61 15.11
C LEU A 166 -3.63 10.99 14.44
N THR A 167 -3.47 10.69 13.15
CA THR A 167 -2.24 11.02 12.40
C THR A 167 -1.99 12.53 12.40
N MET A 168 -3.04 13.35 12.28
CA MET A 168 -2.92 14.80 12.30
C MET A 168 -2.49 15.36 13.67
N TYR A 169 -2.76 14.63 14.75
CA TYR A 169 -2.35 15.01 16.12
C TYR A 169 -0.99 14.44 16.53
N ASP A 170 -0.32 13.67 15.67
CA ASP A 170 1.08 13.29 15.92
C ASP A 170 1.98 14.51 15.79
N ASN A 171 2.76 14.80 16.84
CA ASN A 171 3.60 16.00 16.92
C ASN A 171 4.59 16.13 15.77
N SER A 172 5.08 15.00 15.24
CA SER A 172 6.00 14.99 14.11
C SER A 172 5.30 15.38 12.81
N VAL A 173 4.08 14.91 12.61
CA VAL A 173 3.24 15.22 11.47
C VAL A 173 2.74 16.66 11.56
N GLU A 174 2.27 17.10 12.71
CA GLU A 174 1.82 18.49 12.93
C GLU A 174 2.91 19.50 12.55
N ARG A 175 4.15 19.31 13.02
CA ARG A 175 5.27 20.19 12.68
C ARG A 175 5.49 20.25 11.16
N LYS A 176 5.53 19.09 10.49
CA LYS A 176 5.73 19.00 9.04
C LYS A 176 4.62 19.68 8.25
N MET A 177 3.38 19.47 8.66
CA MET A 177 2.20 20.07 8.04
C MET A 177 2.19 21.58 8.13
N ARG A 178 2.59 22.14 9.27
CA ARG A 178 2.62 23.60 9.46
C ARG A 178 3.67 24.30 8.61
N LEU A 179 4.67 23.59 8.11
CA LEU A 179 5.69 24.10 7.20
C LEU A 179 5.19 24.26 5.75
N SER A 180 4.16 23.52 5.34
CA SER A 180 3.61 23.58 3.99
C SER A 180 2.31 24.38 3.94
N GLU A 181 2.28 25.47 3.15
CA GLU A 181 1.06 26.25 2.94
C GLU A 181 -0.05 25.42 2.29
N ALA A 182 0.30 24.59 1.29
CA ALA A 182 -0.66 23.69 0.64
C ALA A 182 -1.25 22.68 1.64
N PHE A 183 -0.45 22.16 2.56
CA PHE A 183 -0.93 21.27 3.61
C PHE A 183 -1.89 21.97 4.57
N ARG A 184 -1.53 23.21 5.00
CA ARG A 184 -2.42 24.00 5.87
C ARG A 184 -3.76 24.25 5.20
N LYS A 185 -3.77 24.62 3.93
CA LYS A 185 -4.99 24.86 3.16
C LYS A 185 -5.90 23.62 3.08
N LEU A 186 -5.31 22.42 2.99
CA LEU A 186 -6.06 21.18 2.78
C LEU A 186 -6.54 20.55 4.10
N TYR A 187 -5.77 20.66 5.17
CA TYR A 187 -5.98 19.87 6.40
C TYR A 187 -6.29 20.70 7.63
N LEU A 188 -6.19 22.02 7.56
CA LEU A 188 -6.61 22.89 8.63
C LEU A 188 -7.94 23.58 8.28
N LYS A 189 -8.76 23.78 9.28
CA LYS A 189 -9.94 24.64 9.22
C LYS A 189 -9.51 26.12 9.20
N GLU A 190 -10.45 27.02 8.95
CA GLU A 190 -10.20 28.46 8.94
C GLU A 190 -9.64 29.00 10.26
N ASP A 191 -10.01 28.35 11.39
CA ASP A 191 -9.51 28.67 12.72
C ASP A 191 -8.09 28.12 13.01
N GLY A 192 -7.47 27.45 12.03
CA GLY A 192 -6.15 26.82 12.15
C GLY A 192 -6.12 25.50 12.92
N SER A 193 -7.26 24.98 13.34
CA SER A 193 -7.37 23.65 13.97
C SER A 193 -7.48 22.53 12.93
N PHE A 194 -7.05 21.33 13.31
CA PHE A 194 -7.23 20.13 12.48
C PHE A 194 -8.69 19.65 12.54
N TYR A 195 -9.09 18.95 11.46
CA TYR A 195 -10.36 18.24 11.46
C TYR A 195 -10.36 17.11 12.49
N ARG A 196 -11.42 17.03 13.30
CA ARG A 196 -11.63 15.96 14.26
C ARG A 196 -12.33 14.76 13.61
N PHE A 197 -12.28 13.62 14.29
CA PHE A 197 -13.04 12.44 13.87
C PHE A 197 -14.51 12.79 13.58
N GLY A 198 -14.98 12.42 12.39
CA GLY A 198 -16.35 12.64 11.93
C GLY A 198 -16.62 14.03 11.34
N GLU A 199 -15.77 15.03 11.51
CA GLU A 199 -15.93 16.33 10.86
C GLU A 199 -15.75 16.20 9.33
N ILE A 200 -16.56 16.95 8.58
CA ILE A 200 -16.61 16.83 7.12
C ILE A 200 -15.48 17.63 6.47
N GLN A 201 -14.70 16.93 5.69
CA GLN A 201 -13.69 17.50 4.80
C GLN A 201 -14.18 17.52 3.35
N LYS A 202 -13.76 18.53 2.59
CA LYS A 202 -13.94 18.62 1.14
C LYS A 202 -12.62 19.00 0.49
N ASN A 203 -12.41 18.53 -0.73
CA ASN A 203 -11.24 18.90 -1.52
C ASN A 203 -11.65 19.06 -2.98
N GLN A 204 -12.01 20.29 -3.35
CA GLN A 204 -12.46 20.60 -4.70
C GLN A 204 -11.35 20.42 -5.72
N GLU A 205 -10.11 20.74 -5.38
CA GLU A 205 -8.96 20.65 -6.30
C GLU A 205 -8.69 19.18 -6.71
N ILE A 206 -8.76 18.23 -5.77
CA ILE A 206 -8.62 16.81 -6.12
C ILE A 206 -9.84 16.28 -6.88
N ALA A 207 -11.05 16.80 -6.61
CA ALA A 207 -12.23 16.44 -7.39
C ALA A 207 -12.09 16.84 -8.86
N ASP A 208 -11.67 18.08 -9.11
CA ASP A 208 -11.46 18.61 -10.46
C ASP A 208 -10.31 17.87 -11.18
N LEU A 209 -9.23 17.55 -10.47
CA LEU A 209 -8.13 16.76 -11.02
C LEU A 209 -8.61 15.35 -11.43
N LEU A 210 -9.34 14.66 -10.55
CA LEU A 210 -9.85 13.32 -10.84
C LEU A 210 -10.91 13.33 -11.98
N GLU A 211 -11.72 14.37 -12.10
CA GLU A 211 -12.63 14.54 -13.25
C GLU A 211 -11.85 14.67 -14.55
N ASN A 212 -10.85 15.54 -14.60
CA ASN A 212 -10.02 15.69 -15.78
C ASN A 212 -9.29 14.39 -16.15
N ILE A 213 -8.75 13.66 -15.15
CA ILE A 213 -8.14 12.34 -15.37
C ILE A 213 -9.18 11.35 -15.93
N ALA A 214 -10.39 11.33 -15.38
CA ALA A 214 -11.46 10.45 -15.83
C ALA A 214 -11.93 10.73 -17.25
N GLU A 215 -11.87 11.98 -17.70
CA GLU A 215 -12.28 12.41 -19.04
C GLU A 215 -11.17 12.30 -20.09
N GLN A 216 -9.94 12.65 -19.72
CA GLN A 216 -8.81 12.77 -20.65
C GLN A 216 -7.81 11.60 -20.56
N GLY A 217 -7.99 10.71 -19.56
CA GLY A 217 -7.09 9.60 -19.27
C GLY A 217 -5.96 10.00 -18.32
N VAL A 218 -5.21 9.00 -17.86
CA VAL A 218 -4.16 9.17 -16.83
C VAL A 218 -2.98 10.01 -17.32
N ASP A 219 -2.78 10.11 -18.63
CA ASP A 219 -1.74 10.96 -19.22
C ASP A 219 -1.93 12.45 -18.88
N TYR A 220 -3.16 12.87 -18.55
CA TYR A 220 -3.41 14.22 -18.03
C TYR A 220 -2.58 14.56 -16.77
N PHE A 221 -2.33 13.54 -15.94
CA PHE A 221 -1.50 13.71 -14.73
C PHE A 221 0.00 13.63 -15.03
N TYR A 222 0.41 12.74 -15.94
CA TYR A 222 1.82 12.48 -16.20
C TYR A 222 2.45 13.35 -17.27
N LYS A 223 1.65 14.07 -18.05
CA LYS A 223 2.12 14.90 -19.18
C LYS A 223 1.57 16.33 -19.11
N GLY A 224 2.21 17.21 -19.84
CA GLY A 224 1.76 18.59 -20.05
C GLY A 224 1.76 19.43 -18.79
N LYS A 225 0.67 20.22 -18.58
CA LYS A 225 0.61 21.25 -17.54
C LYS A 225 0.71 20.69 -16.13
N VAL A 226 0.01 19.58 -15.83
CA VAL A 226 -0.02 19.01 -14.47
C VAL A 226 1.34 18.45 -14.10
N ALA A 227 1.95 17.65 -14.97
CA ALA A 227 3.29 17.13 -14.76
C ALA A 227 4.31 18.25 -14.54
N LYS A 228 4.25 19.31 -15.37
CA LYS A 228 5.13 20.47 -15.20
C LYS A 228 4.93 21.16 -13.85
N GLN A 229 3.70 21.37 -13.40
CA GLN A 229 3.41 21.99 -12.10
C GLN A 229 3.95 21.15 -10.93
N ILE A 230 3.83 19.81 -11.02
CA ILE A 230 4.38 18.89 -10.02
C ILE A 230 5.90 19.00 -9.98
N VAL A 231 6.55 18.94 -11.14
CA VAL A 231 8.02 19.02 -11.28
C VAL A 231 8.54 20.38 -10.78
N ASP A 232 7.93 21.47 -11.19
CA ASP A 232 8.32 22.82 -10.74
C ASP A 232 8.24 22.92 -9.20
N LEU A 233 7.13 22.47 -8.61
CA LEU A 233 6.94 22.49 -7.14
C LEU A 233 7.96 21.65 -6.39
N ILE A 234 8.31 20.46 -6.92
CA ILE A 234 9.31 19.57 -6.33
C ILE A 234 10.69 20.23 -6.38
N ASN A 235 11.05 20.80 -7.55
CA ASN A 235 12.36 21.43 -7.77
C ASN A 235 12.52 22.73 -6.99
N ASP A 236 11.49 23.54 -6.84
CA ASP A 236 11.48 24.73 -5.98
C ASP A 236 11.77 24.40 -4.50
N ARG A 237 11.66 23.13 -4.12
CA ARG A 237 11.92 22.60 -2.77
C ARG A 237 13.14 21.71 -2.69
N GLY A 238 14.06 21.82 -3.64
CA GLY A 238 15.34 21.12 -3.66
C GLY A 238 15.34 19.77 -4.36
N GLY A 239 14.26 19.40 -5.06
CA GLY A 239 14.23 18.21 -5.89
C GLY A 239 15.04 18.32 -7.17
N CYS A 240 15.13 17.24 -7.94
CA CYS A 240 15.93 17.18 -9.16
C CYS A 240 15.19 16.47 -10.32
N PHE A 241 13.88 16.69 -10.42
CA PHE A 241 13.03 16.07 -11.43
C PHE A 241 13.12 16.79 -12.78
N ASP A 242 12.96 16.03 -13.86
CA ASP A 242 12.59 16.55 -15.16
C ASP A 242 11.15 16.12 -15.50
N VAL A 243 10.48 16.87 -16.39
CA VAL A 243 9.14 16.51 -16.88
C VAL A 243 9.18 15.14 -17.57
N SER A 244 10.29 14.84 -18.26
CA SER A 244 10.51 13.53 -18.90
C SER A 244 10.51 12.36 -17.92
N ASP A 245 10.89 12.56 -16.65
CA ASP A 245 10.79 11.53 -15.62
C ASP A 245 9.33 11.11 -15.40
N MET A 246 8.42 12.11 -15.32
CA MET A 246 6.99 11.86 -15.20
C MET A 246 6.43 11.17 -16.45
N GLU A 247 6.79 11.67 -17.64
CA GLU A 247 6.27 11.19 -18.92
C GLU A 247 6.69 9.76 -19.26
N SER A 248 7.91 9.38 -18.85
CA SER A 248 8.49 8.05 -19.13
C SER A 248 8.21 7.00 -18.07
N TYR A 249 7.57 7.36 -16.95
CA TYR A 249 7.30 6.40 -15.89
C TYR A 249 6.36 5.29 -16.35
N GLU A 250 6.78 4.04 -16.17
CA GLU A 250 5.95 2.85 -16.44
C GLU A 250 6.09 1.82 -15.30
N PRO A 251 4.96 1.31 -14.76
CA PRO A 251 4.97 0.20 -13.82
C PRO A 251 5.54 -1.08 -14.44
N LYS A 252 6.16 -1.93 -13.62
CA LYS A 252 6.80 -3.17 -14.07
C LYS A 252 5.99 -4.40 -13.69
N PHE A 253 5.82 -5.34 -14.62
CA PHE A 253 5.30 -6.65 -14.29
C PHE A 253 6.38 -7.48 -13.59
N ARG A 254 6.00 -8.14 -12.47
CA ARG A 254 6.89 -9.02 -11.70
C ARG A 254 6.19 -10.36 -11.50
N GLU A 255 6.89 -11.45 -11.79
CA GLU A 255 6.36 -12.79 -11.49
C GLU A 255 6.31 -12.98 -9.97
N PRO A 256 5.13 -13.31 -9.38
CA PRO A 256 5.01 -13.50 -7.93
C PRO A 256 5.87 -14.66 -7.44
N VAL A 257 6.45 -14.52 -6.25
CA VAL A 257 7.10 -15.63 -5.56
C VAL A 257 6.04 -16.53 -4.93
N LYS A 258 6.24 -17.85 -5.02
CA LYS A 258 5.25 -18.84 -4.58
C LYS A 258 5.85 -19.87 -3.66
N THR A 259 5.04 -20.38 -2.76
CA THR A 259 5.33 -21.55 -1.94
C THR A 259 4.04 -22.29 -1.60
N THR A 260 4.17 -23.43 -0.94
CA THR A 260 3.05 -24.06 -0.23
C THR A 260 3.27 -23.90 1.26
N TYR A 261 2.20 -23.71 2.02
CA TYR A 261 2.23 -23.69 3.47
C TYR A 261 1.05 -24.51 4.01
N ARG A 262 1.35 -25.64 4.65
CA ARG A 262 0.34 -26.54 5.21
C ARG A 262 -0.76 -26.95 4.23
N GLY A 263 -0.39 -27.20 2.98
CA GLY A 263 -1.31 -27.60 1.90
C GLY A 263 -2.00 -26.45 1.16
N TYR A 264 -1.74 -25.21 1.54
CA TYR A 264 -2.23 -24.02 0.82
C TYR A 264 -1.14 -23.46 -0.09
N GLU A 265 -1.52 -23.06 -1.30
CA GLU A 265 -0.64 -22.25 -2.13
C GLU A 265 -0.58 -20.81 -1.59
N VAL A 266 0.62 -20.28 -1.49
CA VAL A 266 0.88 -18.91 -1.09
C VAL A 266 1.61 -18.21 -2.22
N ALA A 267 1.05 -17.10 -2.71
CA ALA A 267 1.71 -16.20 -3.62
C ALA A 267 1.99 -14.87 -2.92
N ALA A 268 3.21 -14.37 -3.06
CA ALA A 268 3.62 -13.08 -2.51
C ALA A 268 4.29 -12.23 -3.58
N PHE A 269 4.35 -10.92 -3.36
CA PHE A 269 4.95 -10.04 -4.34
C PHE A 269 6.47 -10.23 -4.40
N ALA A 270 7.02 -10.28 -5.62
CA ALA A 270 8.45 -10.44 -5.86
C ALA A 270 9.31 -9.26 -5.35
N PRO A 271 10.66 -9.37 -5.30
CA PRO A 271 11.50 -8.20 -5.08
C PRO A 271 11.20 -7.06 -6.08
N PRO A 272 11.33 -5.80 -5.63
CA PRO A 272 11.93 -5.31 -4.38
C PRO A 272 11.02 -5.36 -3.15
N SER A 273 9.88 -6.04 -3.21
CA SER A 273 9.00 -6.24 -2.06
C SER A 273 9.54 -7.31 -1.09
N GLY A 274 8.97 -7.34 0.11
CA GLY A 274 9.32 -8.31 1.15
C GLY A 274 8.72 -9.72 0.98
N GLY A 275 8.16 -10.06 -0.20
CA GLY A 275 7.49 -11.35 -0.38
C GLY A 275 8.40 -12.57 -0.25
N CYS A 276 9.68 -12.47 -0.66
CA CYS A 276 10.65 -13.54 -0.42
C CYS A 276 10.84 -13.81 1.07
N ALA A 277 10.98 -12.76 1.89
CA ALA A 277 11.10 -12.90 3.33
C ALA A 277 9.82 -13.52 3.96
N LEU A 278 8.63 -13.13 3.48
CA LEU A 278 7.38 -13.75 3.92
C LEU A 278 7.35 -15.26 3.61
N VAL A 279 7.72 -15.63 2.38
CA VAL A 279 7.76 -17.03 1.95
C VAL A 279 8.79 -17.82 2.77
N GLU A 280 9.97 -17.26 3.01
CA GLU A 280 11.01 -17.85 3.84
C GLU A 280 10.51 -18.07 5.27
N MET A 281 9.92 -17.05 5.91
CA MET A 281 9.36 -17.15 7.27
C MET A 281 8.31 -18.24 7.38
N LEU A 282 7.41 -18.35 6.40
CA LEU A 282 6.41 -19.41 6.35
C LEU A 282 7.05 -20.78 6.19
N ASN A 283 8.06 -20.92 5.33
CA ASN A 283 8.79 -22.15 5.12
C ASN A 283 9.60 -22.57 6.37
N ILE A 284 10.18 -21.63 7.12
CA ILE A 284 10.82 -21.90 8.41
C ILE A 284 9.78 -22.36 9.42
N LEU A 285 8.67 -21.62 9.53
CA LEU A 285 7.59 -21.89 10.46
C LEU A 285 6.93 -23.28 10.24
N GLU A 286 6.97 -23.78 9.02
CA GLU A 286 6.42 -25.11 8.68
C GLU A 286 7.18 -26.27 9.34
N ASN A 287 8.42 -26.05 9.81
CA ASN A 287 9.20 -27.03 10.55
C ASN A 287 8.74 -27.18 12.02
N TYR A 288 7.91 -26.26 12.53
CA TYR A 288 7.32 -26.33 13.86
C TYR A 288 5.92 -26.96 13.83
N ASP A 289 5.56 -27.74 14.84
CA ASP A 289 4.17 -28.12 15.08
C ASP A 289 3.42 -26.99 15.81
N VAL A 290 3.21 -25.86 15.09
CA VAL A 290 2.54 -24.68 15.65
C VAL A 290 1.14 -25.00 16.19
N ARG A 291 0.47 -26.05 15.65
CA ARG A 291 -0.87 -26.43 16.08
C ARG A 291 -0.87 -26.96 17.52
N SER A 292 0.11 -27.79 17.87
CA SER A 292 0.22 -28.33 19.23
C SER A 292 0.67 -27.30 20.26
N MET A 293 1.34 -26.22 19.82
CA MET A 293 1.79 -25.14 20.68
C MET A 293 0.66 -24.30 21.29
N GLY A 294 -0.51 -24.30 20.67
CA GLY A 294 -1.66 -23.46 21.10
C GLY A 294 -1.55 -22.00 20.65
N HIS A 295 -2.65 -21.28 20.75
CA HIS A 295 -2.74 -19.89 20.30
C HIS A 295 -2.15 -18.91 21.33
N ASN A 296 -1.24 -18.04 20.90
CA ASN A 296 -0.59 -17.00 21.72
C ASN A 296 0.10 -17.54 23.00
N THR A 297 0.60 -18.75 22.98
CA THR A 297 1.45 -19.29 24.04
C THR A 297 2.89 -18.80 23.87
N ALA A 298 3.70 -18.89 24.92
CA ALA A 298 5.12 -18.58 24.84
C ALA A 298 5.83 -19.38 23.74
N ALA A 299 5.49 -20.66 23.57
CA ALA A 299 6.05 -21.52 22.52
C ALA A 299 5.69 -21.02 21.10
N SER A 300 4.41 -20.70 20.85
CA SER A 300 3.99 -20.23 19.53
C SER A 300 4.54 -18.83 19.20
N ILE A 301 4.63 -17.94 20.19
CA ILE A 301 5.23 -16.63 20.02
C ILE A 301 6.73 -16.75 19.75
N HIS A 302 7.44 -17.63 20.47
CA HIS A 302 8.85 -17.89 20.25
C HIS A 302 9.11 -18.42 18.83
N ALA A 303 8.40 -19.46 18.40
CA ALA A 303 8.54 -20.03 17.05
C ALA A 303 8.31 -18.98 15.94
N LEU A 304 7.26 -18.16 16.09
CA LEU A 304 6.96 -17.09 15.15
C LEU A 304 8.07 -16.02 15.14
N THR A 305 8.52 -15.60 16.31
CA THR A 305 9.54 -14.55 16.45
C THR A 305 10.89 -14.99 15.87
N GLU A 306 11.34 -16.22 16.18
CA GLU A 306 12.59 -16.73 15.62
C GLU A 306 12.51 -16.89 14.10
N SER A 307 11.38 -17.37 13.56
CA SER A 307 11.17 -17.41 12.10
C SER A 307 11.24 -16.02 11.46
N MET A 308 10.64 -15.01 12.10
CA MET A 308 10.70 -13.63 11.63
C MET A 308 12.11 -13.05 11.70
N LYS A 309 12.84 -13.27 12.79
CA LYS A 309 14.23 -12.79 12.96
C LYS A 309 15.13 -13.31 11.85
N LEU A 310 15.07 -14.61 11.57
CA LEU A 310 15.85 -15.25 10.51
C LEU A 310 15.49 -14.67 9.12
N GLY A 311 14.21 -14.59 8.77
CA GLY A 311 13.79 -14.03 7.49
C GLY A 311 14.13 -12.54 7.35
N PHE A 312 14.09 -11.74 8.42
CA PHE A 312 14.53 -10.33 8.37
C PHE A 312 16.04 -10.19 8.28
N ALA A 313 16.81 -11.07 8.92
CA ALA A 313 18.27 -11.09 8.79
C ALA A 313 18.67 -11.37 7.33
N ASP A 314 18.09 -12.39 6.72
CA ASP A 314 18.35 -12.73 5.32
C ASP A 314 17.88 -11.65 4.35
N ARG A 315 16.70 -11.06 4.62
CA ARG A 315 16.21 -9.90 3.87
C ARG A 315 17.22 -8.75 3.85
N SER A 316 17.85 -8.46 4.97
CA SER A 316 18.77 -7.32 5.11
C SER A 316 20.01 -7.43 4.25
N VAL A 317 20.46 -8.65 3.95
CA VAL A 317 21.71 -8.92 3.21
C VAL A 317 21.50 -9.42 1.80
N ALA A 318 20.34 -10.02 1.49
CA ALA A 318 20.11 -10.73 0.25
C ALA A 318 19.00 -10.15 -0.63
N LEU A 319 18.14 -9.25 -0.10
CA LEU A 319 17.11 -8.60 -0.91
C LEU A 319 17.51 -7.19 -1.33
N GLY A 320 17.18 -6.86 -2.55
CA GLY A 320 17.34 -5.54 -3.15
C GLY A 320 16.43 -5.39 -4.37
N ASP A 321 16.59 -4.32 -5.10
CA ASP A 321 15.88 -4.13 -6.36
C ASP A 321 16.55 -4.97 -7.46
N PRO A 322 15.84 -5.94 -8.05
CA PRO A 322 16.40 -6.84 -9.06
C PRO A 322 16.79 -6.14 -10.36
N ASP A 323 16.39 -4.88 -10.55
CA ASP A 323 16.83 -4.08 -11.69
C ASP A 323 18.28 -3.58 -11.53
N PHE A 324 18.82 -3.60 -10.29
CA PHE A 324 20.17 -3.11 -9.97
C PHE A 324 21.06 -4.17 -9.35
N VAL A 325 20.49 -5.18 -8.67
CA VAL A 325 21.25 -6.23 -8.00
C VAL A 325 20.68 -7.61 -8.30
N ASN A 326 21.55 -8.61 -8.32
CA ASN A 326 21.08 -10.00 -8.45
C ASN A 326 20.50 -10.49 -7.12
N VAL A 327 19.25 -10.93 -7.15
CA VAL A 327 18.55 -11.52 -6.01
C VAL A 327 18.30 -13.01 -6.31
N ASP A 328 18.88 -13.89 -5.51
CA ASP A 328 18.67 -15.34 -5.61
C ASP A 328 17.31 -15.74 -5.00
N VAL A 329 16.24 -15.43 -5.74
CA VAL A 329 14.85 -15.67 -5.33
C VAL A 329 14.61 -17.17 -5.09
N GLU A 330 15.14 -18.03 -5.97
CA GLU A 330 14.95 -19.48 -5.88
C GLU A 330 15.50 -20.04 -4.58
N ARG A 331 16.72 -19.66 -4.21
CA ARG A 331 17.32 -20.07 -2.94
C ARG A 331 16.51 -19.57 -1.74
N LEU A 332 16.23 -18.25 -1.67
CA LEU A 332 15.54 -17.62 -0.54
C LEU A 332 14.13 -18.16 -0.30
N THR A 333 13.45 -18.62 -1.35
CA THR A 333 12.09 -19.17 -1.24
C THR A 333 12.04 -20.69 -1.14
N SER A 334 13.21 -21.37 -1.18
CA SER A 334 13.27 -22.82 -1.13
C SER A 334 13.02 -23.38 0.27
N LYS A 335 12.33 -24.54 0.33
CA LYS A 335 12.14 -25.30 1.57
C LYS A 335 13.46 -25.76 2.17
N LYS A 336 14.46 -26.08 1.33
CA LYS A 336 15.77 -26.51 1.75
C LYS A 336 16.47 -25.40 2.53
N PHE A 337 16.55 -24.20 1.99
CA PHE A 337 17.15 -23.06 2.66
C PHE A 337 16.43 -22.73 3.98
N ALA A 338 15.11 -22.72 3.97
CA ALA A 338 14.32 -22.52 5.19
C ALA A 338 14.59 -23.56 6.27
N HIS A 339 14.81 -24.84 5.89
CA HIS A 339 15.18 -25.88 6.85
C HIS A 339 16.60 -25.65 7.42
N GLU A 340 17.56 -25.25 6.59
CA GLU A 340 18.91 -24.85 7.05
C GLU A 340 18.81 -23.69 8.05
N ARG A 341 17.97 -22.69 7.79
CA ARG A 341 17.75 -21.57 8.70
C ARG A 341 17.05 -21.99 9.99
N PHE A 342 16.06 -22.87 9.90
CA PHE A 342 15.38 -23.42 11.07
C PHE A 342 16.33 -24.08 12.07
N THR A 343 17.41 -24.75 11.61
CA THR A 343 18.40 -25.37 12.52
C THR A 343 19.18 -24.37 13.38
N LEU A 344 19.11 -23.08 13.03
CA LEU A 344 19.74 -21.99 13.80
C LEU A 344 18.80 -21.44 14.89
N ALA A 345 17.51 -21.77 14.82
CA ALA A 345 16.54 -21.37 15.85
C ALA A 345 16.76 -22.21 17.12
N GLY A 346 17.14 -21.54 18.21
CA GLY A 346 17.35 -22.19 19.49
C GLY A 346 16.05 -22.34 20.31
N GLU A 347 16.14 -23.08 21.41
CA GLU A 347 15.05 -23.16 22.41
C GLU A 347 14.86 -21.86 23.19
N LYS A 348 15.87 -21.01 23.21
CA LYS A 348 15.87 -19.69 23.84
C LYS A 348 15.93 -18.62 22.77
N ALA A 349 15.45 -17.41 23.10
CA ALA A 349 15.55 -16.27 22.21
C ALA A 349 17.01 -16.04 21.81
N GLY A 350 17.28 -16.05 20.51
CA GLY A 350 18.57 -15.68 19.96
C GLY A 350 18.82 -14.17 20.04
N GLU A 351 20.06 -13.72 19.91
CA GLU A 351 20.44 -12.31 19.80
C GLU A 351 20.02 -11.70 18.45
#